data_baa31e63735800c179db5ca88fa35284
#
_entry.id   baa31e63735800c179db5ca88fa35284
#
_cell.length_a   1.000
_cell.length_b   1.000
_cell.length_c   1.000
_cell.angle_alpha   90.00
_cell.angle_beta   90.00
_cell.angle_gamma   90.00
#
_symmetry.space_group_name_H-M   'P 1'
#
loop_
_entity.id
_entity.type
_entity.pdbx_description
1 polymer ?
#
loop_
_entity_poly.entity_id
_entity_poly.type
_entity_poly.pdbx_seq_one_letter_code
_entity_poly.pdbx_strand_id
1 'polypeptide(L)'
;MTLRLELIIFLITAALCPAEPPLQIEHGERTSLRRVEEVLRPDRIRHEIGYAYTAGLSAGRIGDKHGRSECTLFEDRKPLPLPRALHASIRKVGKGRYSHWTSGTLYFSTSDNSDPRTNKRRYTLVSEQAVIDHVSRVRVDRPAVTYRIPAGTNQSITNRRLIIRNTDPSTAVIPRLSIEGWPDLSSSEGILASILKPGMTAEEKSLAIWKFLVDWRFHHYPAEQGDEVHDPVRFINVYGYGFCDDSARNTAALAQLAGLRSRVWGLSGHVVAETYYAGRWHMFDPDHEVYYRTPAGHIASVEELAANPSLITQTKTDPIGSDTRAIARLYTTTEDNSVRERKVSATHKMRLVLHPGDELVYDFQNHDKIHRTTFNDRPLPPSFGNGTLTRSLSLTDHECTMSIEWPYVILDASLQWPAHDAEPLPKFAVSLEGTNFEEIPVTRQGQVYVVRIAEWLKSKGKALYRFDLQITRDSAGSGRRQIPLKLDFQFAPRAVPRVQATGSSFQLKVESANGRALPADWDGVEIVHEWQEPITP
;
A
#
# COMPACT_ATOMS: atom_id res chain seq x y z
N MET A 1 16.20 21.41 80.16
CA MET A 1 16.55 21.78 78.77
C MET A 1 15.74 20.89 77.80
N THR A 2 14.56 21.36 77.44
CA THR A 2 13.56 20.56 76.68
C THR A 2 13.61 21.02 75.23
N LEU A 3 14.11 20.13 74.33
CA LEU A 3 14.09 20.37 72.90
C LEU A 3 12.67 20.10 72.34
N ARG A 4 12.05 21.14 71.80
CA ARG A 4 10.83 20.99 70.95
C ARG A 4 11.25 20.70 69.56
N LEU A 5 10.77 19.54 69.03
CA LEU A 5 10.87 19.13 67.64
C LEU A 5 9.66 19.71 66.88
N GLU A 6 9.86 20.70 66.03
CA GLU A 6 8.82 21.21 65.13
C GLU A 6 8.77 20.32 63.89
N LEU A 7 7.65 19.66 63.71
CA LEU A 7 7.35 18.84 62.56
C LEU A 7 6.77 19.75 61.44
N ILE A 8 7.56 20.08 60.42
CA ILE A 8 7.11 20.81 59.25
C ILE A 8 6.47 19.78 58.29
N ILE A 9 5.14 19.78 58.23
CA ILE A 9 4.38 19.00 57.24
C ILE A 9 4.36 19.78 55.93
N PHE A 10 5.13 19.33 54.92
CA PHE A 10 4.96 19.77 53.54
C PHE A 10 3.71 19.08 52.96
N LEU A 11 2.61 19.80 52.87
CA LEU A 11 1.48 19.43 52.02
C LEU A 11 1.87 19.63 50.57
N ILE A 12 2.27 18.54 49.88
CA ILE A 12 2.36 18.50 48.44
C ILE A 12 0.92 18.41 47.94
N THR A 13 0.33 19.54 47.57
CA THR A 13 -0.87 19.57 46.73
C THR A 13 -0.48 19.09 45.33
N ALA A 14 -0.65 17.81 45.09
CA ALA A 14 -0.69 17.31 43.73
C ALA A 14 -1.89 18.00 43.04
N ALA A 15 -1.61 18.94 42.18
CA ALA A 15 -2.61 19.47 41.27
C ALA A 15 -3.11 18.30 40.44
N LEU A 16 -4.33 17.83 40.71
CA LEU A 16 -5.07 16.94 39.85
C LEU A 16 -5.24 17.66 38.49
N CYS A 17 -4.39 17.35 37.50
CA CYS A 17 -4.71 17.70 36.13
C CYS A 17 -6.12 17.18 35.86
N PRO A 18 -7.04 18.01 35.37
CA PRO A 18 -8.36 17.53 34.96
C PRO A 18 -8.15 16.39 33.98
N ALA A 19 -8.80 15.25 34.21
CA ALA A 19 -8.73 14.12 33.30
C ALA A 19 -9.18 14.59 31.91
N GLU A 20 -8.35 14.35 30.90
CA GLU A 20 -8.70 14.70 29.54
C GLU A 20 -10.07 14.09 29.18
N PRO A 21 -10.95 14.82 28.48
CA PRO A 21 -12.25 14.29 28.09
C PRO A 21 -12.05 13.01 27.23
N PRO A 22 -12.92 12.01 27.39
CA PRO A 22 -12.81 10.77 26.63
C PRO A 22 -12.92 11.05 25.13
N LEU A 23 -12.15 10.32 24.34
CA LEU A 23 -12.18 10.40 22.89
C LEU A 23 -13.57 9.98 22.37
N GLN A 24 -14.12 10.75 21.45
CA GLN A 24 -15.39 10.39 20.79
C GLN A 24 -15.13 9.35 19.71
N ILE A 25 -15.65 8.15 19.91
CA ILE A 25 -15.59 7.04 18.95
C ILE A 25 -17.00 6.56 18.67
N GLU A 26 -17.41 6.66 17.42
CA GLU A 26 -18.71 6.15 16.94
C GLU A 26 -18.49 4.87 16.15
N HIS A 27 -19.24 3.83 16.46
CA HIS A 27 -19.26 2.57 15.72
C HIS A 27 -20.61 2.36 15.07
N GLY A 28 -20.59 2.03 13.79
CA GLY A 28 -21.79 1.66 13.02
C GLY A 28 -21.60 0.32 12.33
N GLU A 29 -22.67 -0.46 12.26
CA GLU A 29 -22.69 -1.75 11.57
C GLU A 29 -23.93 -1.83 10.68
N ARG A 30 -23.78 -2.46 9.51
CA ARG A 30 -24.88 -2.70 8.59
C ARG A 30 -24.66 -4.01 7.84
N THR A 31 -25.65 -4.88 7.80
CA THR A 31 -25.63 -6.05 6.92
C THR A 31 -25.85 -5.62 5.47
N SER A 32 -25.03 -6.12 4.58
CA SER A 32 -25.14 -5.89 3.14
C SER A 32 -24.79 -7.16 2.34
N LEU A 33 -25.05 -7.13 1.04
CA LEU A 33 -24.63 -8.17 0.11
C LEU A 33 -23.41 -7.67 -0.68
N ARG A 34 -22.33 -8.43 -0.60
CA ARG A 34 -21.12 -8.19 -1.39
C ARG A 34 -21.14 -9.09 -2.61
N ARG A 35 -21.03 -8.48 -3.79
CA ARG A 35 -20.75 -9.20 -5.02
C ARG A 35 -19.27 -9.64 -5.05
N VAL A 36 -19.05 -10.95 -5.14
CA VAL A 36 -17.73 -11.57 -5.23
C VAL A 36 -17.58 -12.16 -6.61
N GLU A 37 -16.54 -11.75 -7.32
CA GLU A 37 -16.19 -12.26 -8.65
C GLU A 37 -14.90 -13.07 -8.56
N GLU A 38 -14.91 -14.25 -9.18
CA GLU A 38 -13.72 -15.08 -9.33
C GLU A 38 -13.52 -15.44 -10.79
N VAL A 39 -12.41 -15.00 -11.35
CA VAL A 39 -12.03 -15.32 -12.74
C VAL A 39 -11.39 -16.70 -12.77
N LEU A 40 -11.96 -17.59 -13.58
CA LEU A 40 -11.41 -18.92 -13.78
C LEU A 40 -10.16 -18.83 -14.67
N ARG A 41 -9.03 -19.25 -14.14
CA ARG A 41 -7.76 -19.26 -14.87
C ARG A 41 -7.68 -20.51 -15.75
N PRO A 42 -7.34 -20.40 -17.06
CA PRO A 42 -7.25 -21.54 -17.98
C PRO A 42 -6.33 -22.67 -17.48
N ASP A 43 -5.24 -22.34 -16.79
CA ASP A 43 -4.28 -23.30 -16.21
C ASP A 43 -4.85 -24.09 -15.02
N ARG A 44 -5.95 -23.62 -14.42
CA ARG A 44 -6.66 -24.29 -13.31
C ARG A 44 -7.91 -25.05 -13.78
N ILE A 45 -8.28 -24.94 -15.05
CA ILE A 45 -9.39 -25.68 -15.63
C ILE A 45 -8.90 -27.07 -16.09
N ARG A 46 -9.61 -28.11 -15.66
CA ARG A 46 -9.33 -29.51 -16.01
C ARG A 46 -10.49 -30.06 -16.85
N HIS A 47 -10.17 -30.74 -17.95
CA HIS A 47 -11.16 -31.54 -18.67
C HIS A 47 -11.53 -32.76 -17.82
N GLU A 48 -12.81 -33.05 -17.69
CA GLU A 48 -13.30 -34.22 -16.96
C GLU A 48 -13.73 -35.33 -17.93
N ILE A 49 -14.92 -35.26 -18.44
CA ILE A 49 -15.45 -36.23 -19.42
C ILE A 49 -16.45 -35.51 -20.33
N GLY A 50 -16.44 -35.82 -21.65
CA GLY A 50 -17.38 -35.26 -22.62
C GLY A 50 -17.23 -33.74 -22.70
N TYR A 51 -18.31 -32.98 -22.48
CA TYR A 51 -18.29 -31.52 -22.49
C TYR A 51 -18.02 -30.89 -21.12
N ALA A 52 -17.78 -31.72 -20.10
CA ALA A 52 -17.59 -31.24 -18.72
C ALA A 52 -16.14 -30.87 -18.44
N TYR A 53 -16.00 -29.73 -17.81
CA TYR A 53 -14.75 -29.23 -17.23
C TYR A 53 -14.94 -28.94 -15.73
N THR A 54 -13.85 -29.03 -14.97
CA THR A 54 -13.82 -28.64 -13.56
C THR A 54 -12.85 -27.51 -13.33
N ALA A 55 -13.18 -26.65 -12.38
CA ALA A 55 -12.28 -25.59 -11.88
C ALA A 55 -12.27 -25.60 -10.37
N GLY A 56 -11.08 -25.52 -9.77
CA GLY A 56 -10.92 -25.26 -8.35
C GLY A 56 -11.23 -23.79 -8.06
N LEU A 57 -12.04 -23.56 -7.03
CA LEU A 57 -12.45 -22.23 -6.58
C LEU A 57 -11.78 -21.85 -5.27
N SER A 58 -11.66 -20.57 -5.03
CA SER A 58 -11.31 -20.04 -3.71
C SER A 58 -12.37 -20.47 -2.68
N ALA A 59 -11.95 -20.84 -1.48
CA ALA A 59 -12.83 -21.39 -0.45
C ALA A 59 -13.93 -20.40 0.02
N GLY A 60 -14.97 -20.91 0.65
CA GLY A 60 -15.94 -20.12 1.42
C GLY A 60 -17.30 -19.90 0.77
N ARG A 61 -17.73 -20.75 -0.19
CA ARG A 61 -19.05 -20.65 -0.82
C ARG A 61 -19.91 -21.91 -0.55
N ILE A 62 -21.21 -21.71 -0.40
CA ILE A 62 -22.16 -22.83 -0.31
C ILE A 62 -22.34 -23.43 -1.69
N GLY A 63 -21.99 -24.72 -1.86
CA GLY A 63 -22.21 -25.45 -3.10
C GLY A 63 -23.59 -26.09 -3.17
N ASP A 64 -24.00 -26.56 -4.37
CA ASP A 64 -25.27 -27.23 -4.62
C ASP A 64 -25.43 -28.53 -3.82
N LYS A 65 -24.32 -29.18 -3.43
CA LYS A 65 -24.31 -30.37 -2.57
C LYS A 65 -24.79 -30.10 -1.13
N HIS A 66 -24.52 -28.91 -0.63
CA HIS A 66 -24.81 -28.50 0.75
C HIS A 66 -25.97 -27.48 0.85
N GLY A 67 -26.61 -27.21 -0.26
CA GLY A 67 -27.68 -26.25 -0.42
C GLY A 67 -27.74 -25.74 -1.86
N ARG A 68 -28.50 -24.70 -2.11
CA ARG A 68 -28.55 -24.10 -3.45
C ARG A 68 -27.47 -23.02 -3.56
N SER A 69 -26.47 -23.27 -4.40
CA SER A 69 -25.48 -22.25 -4.74
C SER A 69 -26.15 -21.05 -5.39
N GLU A 70 -25.81 -19.85 -4.92
CA GLU A 70 -26.24 -18.58 -5.52
C GLU A 70 -25.22 -18.06 -6.55
N CYS A 71 -24.24 -18.90 -6.91
CA CYS A 71 -23.23 -18.56 -7.89
C CYS A 71 -23.81 -18.57 -9.32
N THR A 72 -23.50 -17.53 -10.07
CA THR A 72 -23.77 -17.44 -11.52
C THR A 72 -22.44 -17.48 -12.27
N LEU A 73 -22.32 -18.38 -13.25
CA LEU A 73 -21.17 -18.45 -14.14
C LEU A 73 -21.41 -17.59 -15.38
N PHE A 74 -20.46 -16.70 -15.66
CA PHE A 74 -20.46 -15.84 -16.85
C PHE A 74 -19.40 -16.32 -17.84
N GLU A 75 -19.74 -16.26 -19.13
CA GLU A 75 -18.85 -16.41 -20.27
C GLU A 75 -18.84 -15.08 -21.03
N ASP A 76 -17.68 -14.41 -21.14
CA ASP A 76 -17.53 -13.09 -21.78
C ASP A 76 -18.57 -12.05 -21.31
N ARG A 77 -18.80 -11.97 -20.01
CA ARG A 77 -19.79 -11.09 -19.33
C ARG A 77 -21.26 -11.48 -19.57
N LYS A 78 -21.56 -12.59 -20.26
CA LYS A 78 -22.93 -13.11 -20.43
C LYS A 78 -23.14 -14.27 -19.46
N PRO A 79 -24.23 -14.27 -18.66
CA PRO A 79 -24.51 -15.37 -17.76
C PRO A 79 -24.82 -16.64 -18.55
N LEU A 80 -24.24 -17.76 -18.14
CA LEU A 80 -24.61 -19.05 -18.69
C LEU A 80 -25.99 -19.46 -18.17
N PRO A 81 -26.87 -20.02 -19.04
CA PRO A 81 -28.30 -20.07 -18.76
C PRO A 81 -28.75 -21.21 -17.83
N LEU A 82 -27.93 -22.21 -17.58
CA LEU A 82 -28.32 -23.46 -16.96
C LEU A 82 -27.50 -23.80 -15.71
N PRO A 83 -27.73 -23.10 -14.58
CA PRO A 83 -27.13 -23.40 -13.29
C PRO A 83 -27.68 -24.70 -12.70
N ARG A 84 -27.01 -25.25 -11.69
CA ARG A 84 -27.43 -26.42 -10.91
C ARG A 84 -27.71 -27.66 -11.75
N ALA A 85 -27.06 -27.77 -12.92
CA ALA A 85 -27.25 -28.89 -13.81
C ALA A 85 -26.64 -30.17 -13.23
N LEU A 86 -27.30 -31.31 -13.49
CA LEU A 86 -26.75 -32.61 -13.14
C LEU A 86 -25.43 -32.84 -13.92
N HIS A 87 -24.43 -33.41 -13.28
CA HIS A 87 -23.12 -33.69 -13.89
C HIS A 87 -23.27 -34.52 -15.18
N ALA A 88 -24.20 -35.48 -15.21
CA ALA A 88 -24.49 -36.26 -16.42
C ALA A 88 -24.95 -35.37 -17.59
N SER A 89 -25.73 -34.34 -17.33
CA SER A 89 -26.19 -33.39 -18.35
C SER A 89 -25.07 -32.47 -18.82
N ILE A 90 -24.18 -32.04 -17.89
CA ILE A 90 -23.01 -31.24 -18.23
C ILE A 90 -22.09 -32.06 -19.16
N ARG A 91 -21.84 -33.33 -18.84
CA ARG A 91 -20.99 -34.25 -19.61
C ARG A 91 -21.53 -34.56 -21.02
N LYS A 92 -22.83 -34.88 -21.11
CA LYS A 92 -23.44 -35.41 -22.34
C LYS A 92 -24.00 -34.33 -23.27
N VAL A 93 -24.56 -33.25 -22.70
CA VAL A 93 -25.23 -32.20 -23.47
C VAL A 93 -24.39 -30.94 -23.54
N GLY A 94 -23.78 -30.54 -22.44
CA GLY A 94 -23.01 -29.31 -22.34
C GLY A 94 -23.87 -28.05 -22.50
N LYS A 95 -23.52 -27.18 -23.45
CA LYS A 95 -24.27 -25.97 -23.84
C LYS A 95 -24.52 -25.00 -22.71
N GLY A 96 -23.44 -24.65 -21.97
CA GLY A 96 -23.50 -23.68 -20.90
C GLY A 96 -24.10 -24.18 -19.59
N ARG A 97 -24.23 -25.51 -19.42
CA ARG A 97 -24.65 -26.12 -18.18
C ARG A 97 -23.53 -26.08 -17.15
N TYR A 98 -23.87 -25.77 -15.90
CA TYR A 98 -22.89 -25.78 -14.82
C TYR A 98 -23.52 -26.13 -13.47
N SER A 99 -22.67 -26.54 -12.55
CA SER A 99 -23.01 -26.82 -11.16
C SER A 99 -21.84 -26.42 -10.28
N HIS A 100 -22.11 -25.60 -9.29
CA HIS A 100 -21.17 -25.33 -8.20
C HIS A 100 -21.34 -26.40 -7.13
N TRP A 101 -20.71 -27.58 -7.36
CA TRP A 101 -21.01 -28.80 -6.62
C TRP A 101 -20.65 -28.73 -5.13
N THR A 102 -19.41 -28.33 -4.83
CA THR A 102 -18.92 -28.13 -3.46
C THR A 102 -18.41 -26.71 -3.33
N SER A 103 -18.09 -26.29 -2.10
CA SER A 103 -17.53 -24.97 -1.83
C SER A 103 -16.27 -24.62 -2.65
N GLY A 104 -15.53 -25.62 -3.10
CA GLY A 104 -14.27 -25.43 -3.83
C GLY A 104 -14.27 -26.00 -5.25
N THR A 105 -15.40 -26.50 -5.80
CA THR A 105 -15.41 -27.16 -7.10
C THR A 105 -16.57 -26.70 -7.97
N LEU A 106 -16.24 -26.13 -9.12
CA LEU A 106 -17.19 -25.84 -10.20
C LEU A 106 -17.09 -26.92 -11.28
N TYR A 107 -18.25 -27.47 -11.69
CA TYR A 107 -18.42 -28.28 -12.91
C TYR A 107 -19.14 -27.45 -13.97
N PHE A 108 -18.62 -27.37 -15.18
CA PHE A 108 -19.24 -26.55 -16.22
C PHE A 108 -18.92 -27.03 -17.63
N SER A 109 -19.72 -26.57 -18.57
CA SER A 109 -19.46 -26.61 -20.00
C SER A 109 -19.58 -25.22 -20.59
N THR A 110 -18.91 -24.97 -21.69
CA THR A 110 -19.03 -23.71 -22.42
C THR A 110 -20.34 -23.61 -23.16
N SER A 111 -20.76 -22.42 -23.57
CA SER A 111 -22.03 -22.20 -24.30
C SER A 111 -22.13 -22.95 -25.62
N ASP A 112 -21.01 -23.18 -26.28
CA ASP A 112 -20.91 -23.86 -27.57
C ASP A 112 -20.22 -25.23 -27.54
N ASN A 113 -19.83 -25.70 -26.34
CA ASN A 113 -19.07 -26.92 -26.10
C ASN A 113 -17.60 -26.87 -26.57
N SER A 114 -17.05 -25.69 -26.85
CA SER A 114 -15.62 -25.53 -27.13
C SER A 114 -14.78 -25.68 -25.83
N ASP A 115 -13.49 -25.94 -25.99
CA ASP A 115 -12.58 -26.08 -24.85
C ASP A 115 -12.31 -24.72 -24.18
N PRO A 116 -12.68 -24.52 -22.89
CA PRO A 116 -12.52 -23.26 -22.18
C PRO A 116 -11.05 -22.89 -21.92
N ARG A 117 -10.12 -23.83 -22.07
CA ARG A 117 -8.67 -23.59 -21.88
C ARG A 117 -8.05 -22.93 -23.11
N THR A 118 -8.68 -23.05 -24.28
CA THR A 118 -8.11 -22.62 -25.58
C THR A 118 -9.01 -21.68 -26.37
N ASN A 119 -10.30 -21.58 -26.05
CA ASN A 119 -11.28 -20.78 -26.79
C ASN A 119 -11.16 -19.26 -26.59
N LYS A 120 -10.18 -18.81 -25.79
CA LYS A 120 -9.88 -17.39 -25.50
C LYS A 120 -11.02 -16.61 -24.84
N ARG A 121 -12.03 -17.27 -24.29
CA ARG A 121 -13.12 -16.64 -23.56
C ARG A 121 -12.78 -16.50 -22.09
N ARG A 122 -13.35 -15.47 -21.46
CA ARG A 122 -13.21 -15.23 -20.03
C ARG A 122 -14.38 -15.84 -19.28
N TYR A 123 -14.07 -16.69 -18.30
CA TYR A 123 -15.06 -17.29 -17.40
C TYR A 123 -14.96 -16.64 -16.03
N THR A 124 -16.11 -16.17 -15.51
CA THR A 124 -16.17 -15.50 -14.21
C THR A 124 -17.32 -16.09 -13.40
N LEU A 125 -17.01 -16.63 -12.23
CA LEU A 125 -18.02 -17.05 -11.27
C LEU A 125 -18.36 -15.86 -10.36
N VAL A 126 -19.64 -15.52 -10.30
CA VAL A 126 -20.17 -14.40 -9.49
C VAL A 126 -21.10 -14.96 -8.42
N SER A 127 -20.92 -14.51 -7.19
CA SER A 127 -21.83 -14.81 -6.06
C SER A 127 -22.09 -13.56 -5.25
N GLU A 128 -23.21 -13.53 -4.54
CA GLU A 128 -23.47 -12.57 -3.48
C GLU A 128 -23.16 -13.22 -2.13
N GLN A 129 -22.39 -12.53 -1.33
CA GLN A 129 -22.01 -12.96 0.00
C GLN A 129 -22.54 -11.95 1.01
N ALA A 130 -23.29 -12.42 2.00
CA ALA A 130 -23.70 -11.57 3.12
C ALA A 130 -22.47 -11.16 3.94
N VAL A 131 -22.34 -9.87 4.19
CA VAL A 131 -21.26 -9.29 4.97
C VAL A 131 -21.83 -8.27 5.96
N ILE A 132 -21.08 -8.02 7.02
CA ILE A 132 -21.30 -6.90 7.92
C ILE A 132 -20.33 -5.79 7.50
N ASP A 133 -20.87 -4.67 7.09
CA ASP A 133 -20.10 -3.43 6.90
C ASP A 133 -19.94 -2.76 8.24
N HIS A 134 -18.71 -2.48 8.63
CA HIS A 134 -18.35 -1.76 9.83
C HIS A 134 -17.79 -0.39 9.49
N VAL A 135 -18.14 0.60 10.29
CA VAL A 135 -17.58 1.96 10.22
C VAL A 135 -17.22 2.39 11.64
N SER A 136 -15.98 2.81 11.85
CA SER A 136 -15.55 3.50 13.07
C SER A 136 -15.11 4.91 12.74
N ARG A 137 -15.71 5.91 13.41
CA ARG A 137 -15.35 7.34 13.31
C ARG A 137 -14.71 7.78 14.60
N VAL A 138 -13.55 8.38 14.50
CA VAL A 138 -12.77 8.87 15.64
C VAL A 138 -12.47 10.35 15.42
N ARG A 139 -13.03 11.22 16.26
CA ARG A 139 -12.72 12.65 16.24
C ARG A 139 -11.60 12.93 17.25
N VAL A 140 -10.54 13.59 16.79
CA VAL A 140 -9.34 13.89 17.56
C VAL A 140 -9.08 15.38 17.55
N ASP A 141 -9.15 15.99 18.71
CA ASP A 141 -8.99 17.43 19.01
C ASP A 141 -7.70 17.73 19.79
N ARG A 142 -6.74 16.80 19.78
CA ARG A 142 -5.48 16.90 20.54
C ARG A 142 -4.28 16.38 19.74
N PRO A 143 -3.03 16.82 20.08
CA PRO A 143 -1.83 16.52 19.28
C PRO A 143 -1.47 15.04 19.19
N ALA A 144 -1.85 14.25 20.20
CA ALA A 144 -1.55 12.83 20.22
C ALA A 144 -2.65 12.05 20.92
N VAL A 145 -2.98 10.88 20.39
CA VAL A 145 -4.00 9.99 20.95
C VAL A 145 -3.72 8.54 20.60
N THR A 146 -4.10 7.65 21.51
CA THR A 146 -4.20 6.20 21.24
C THR A 146 -5.67 5.80 21.36
N TYR A 147 -6.16 5.04 20.38
CA TYR A 147 -7.51 4.50 20.39
C TYR A 147 -7.52 3.06 19.89
N ARG A 148 -8.55 2.33 20.25
CA ARG A 148 -8.67 0.91 19.93
C ARG A 148 -9.95 0.63 19.14
N ILE A 149 -9.80 -0.13 18.06
CA ILE A 149 -10.90 -0.79 17.37
C ILE A 149 -10.86 -2.26 17.82
N PRO A 150 -11.92 -2.78 18.47
CA PRO A 150 -11.93 -4.14 18.97
C PRO A 150 -11.82 -5.17 17.84
N ALA A 151 -11.49 -6.40 18.19
CA ALA A 151 -11.53 -7.51 17.25
C ALA A 151 -12.95 -7.73 16.74
N GLY A 152 -13.07 -8.11 15.48
CA GLY A 152 -14.33 -8.55 14.91
C GLY A 152 -14.75 -9.93 15.43
N THR A 153 -15.92 -10.37 15.01
CA THR A 153 -16.46 -11.70 15.37
C THR A 153 -15.85 -12.81 14.52
N ASN A 154 -15.24 -12.47 13.39
CA ASN A 154 -14.67 -13.39 12.42
C ASN A 154 -13.15 -13.25 12.31
N GLN A 155 -12.46 -14.36 12.01
CA GLN A 155 -11.01 -14.38 11.79
C GLN A 155 -10.57 -13.72 10.47
N SER A 156 -11.51 -13.39 9.58
CA SER A 156 -11.25 -12.80 8.27
C SER A 156 -11.99 -11.48 8.14
N ILE A 157 -11.24 -10.43 7.83
CA ILE A 157 -11.79 -9.10 7.55
C ILE A 157 -11.27 -8.59 6.21
N THR A 158 -12.05 -7.71 5.58
CA THR A 158 -11.66 -7.00 4.36
C THR A 158 -11.70 -5.51 4.62
N ASN A 159 -10.54 -4.86 4.71
CA ASN A 159 -10.48 -3.41 4.80
C ASN A 159 -10.98 -2.78 3.51
N ARG A 160 -11.80 -1.73 3.63
CA ARG A 160 -12.40 -0.99 2.52
C ARG A 160 -11.71 0.35 2.36
N ARG A 161 -11.80 1.20 3.35
CA ARG A 161 -11.23 2.55 3.29
C ARG A 161 -10.66 2.95 4.64
N LEU A 162 -9.60 3.76 4.58
CA LEU A 162 -9.16 4.62 5.66
C LEU A 162 -9.32 6.06 5.17
N ILE A 163 -10.06 6.88 5.90
CA ILE A 163 -10.32 8.28 5.56
C ILE A 163 -9.75 9.15 6.68
N ILE A 164 -9.02 10.20 6.31
CA ILE A 164 -8.48 11.20 7.24
C ILE A 164 -8.94 12.57 6.75
N ARG A 165 -9.68 13.30 7.58
CA ARG A 165 -10.17 14.65 7.28
C ARG A 165 -9.53 15.66 8.22
N ASN A 166 -9.04 16.74 7.68
CA ASN A 166 -8.72 17.92 8.49
C ASN A 166 -10.01 18.73 8.70
N THR A 167 -10.56 18.70 9.91
CA THR A 167 -11.81 19.40 10.26
C THR A 167 -11.58 20.84 10.71
N ASP A 168 -10.33 21.21 10.99
CA ASP A 168 -9.97 22.57 11.36
C ASP A 168 -10.11 23.54 10.16
N PRO A 169 -10.75 24.71 10.34
CA PRO A 169 -10.98 25.64 9.26
C PRO A 169 -9.77 26.50 8.88
N SER A 170 -8.69 26.50 9.64
CA SER A 170 -7.59 27.46 9.54
C SER A 170 -6.20 26.84 9.50
N THR A 171 -6.01 25.68 10.14
CA THR A 171 -4.67 25.11 10.39
C THR A 171 -4.40 23.93 9.47
N ALA A 172 -3.36 24.01 8.65
CA ALA A 172 -2.86 22.86 7.92
C ALA A 172 -2.08 21.93 8.86
N VAL A 173 -2.33 20.62 8.76
CA VAL A 173 -1.79 19.61 9.68
C VAL A 173 -1.09 18.47 8.95
N ILE A 174 -0.24 17.75 9.68
CA ILE A 174 0.41 16.50 9.26
C ILE A 174 -0.03 15.41 10.22
N PRO A 175 -1.09 14.64 9.89
CA PRO A 175 -1.51 13.49 10.67
C PRO A 175 -0.58 12.30 10.41
N ARG A 176 -0.09 11.70 11.48
CA ARG A 176 0.72 10.47 11.45
C ARG A 176 -0.03 9.37 12.18
N LEU A 177 -0.73 8.55 11.43
CA LEU A 177 -1.45 7.39 11.96
C LEU A 177 -0.54 6.16 11.87
N SER A 178 -0.45 5.39 12.94
CA SER A 178 0.27 4.11 13.01
C SER A 178 -0.52 3.08 13.81
N ILE A 179 -0.12 1.83 13.75
CA ILE A 179 -0.61 0.75 14.62
C ILE A 179 0.45 0.52 15.70
N GLU A 180 0.04 0.29 16.93
CA GLU A 180 0.93 -0.04 18.03
C GLU A 180 1.83 -1.23 17.66
N GLY A 181 3.14 -1.08 17.88
CA GLY A 181 4.14 -2.08 17.49
C GLY A 181 4.61 -2.03 16.04
N TRP A 182 4.01 -1.17 15.18
CA TRP A 182 4.53 -0.93 13.84
C TRP A 182 5.69 0.07 13.87
N PRO A 183 6.68 -0.07 12.95
CA PRO A 183 7.70 0.94 12.78
C PRO A 183 7.09 2.23 12.18
N ASP A 184 7.75 3.36 12.47
CA ASP A 184 7.45 4.62 11.79
C ASP A 184 8.00 4.59 10.37
N LEU A 185 7.13 4.35 9.41
CA LEU A 185 7.47 4.25 7.98
C LEU A 185 7.57 5.62 7.28
N SER A 186 7.43 6.73 8.00
CA SER A 186 7.35 8.06 7.41
C SER A 186 8.68 8.61 6.90
N SER A 187 9.80 8.08 7.37
CA SER A 187 11.15 8.45 6.93
C SER A 187 12.14 7.31 7.20
N SER A 188 13.30 7.34 6.56
CA SER A 188 14.35 6.36 6.83
C SER A 188 14.86 6.46 8.27
N GLU A 189 14.92 7.68 8.82
CA GLU A 189 15.27 7.91 10.23
C GLU A 189 14.19 7.34 11.17
N GLY A 190 12.91 7.50 10.84
CA GLY A 190 11.78 6.94 11.57
C GLY A 190 11.81 5.41 11.60
N ILE A 191 12.07 4.80 10.45
CA ILE A 191 12.25 3.35 10.33
C ILE A 191 13.38 2.89 11.27
N LEU A 192 14.56 3.50 11.16
CA LEU A 192 15.72 3.12 11.97
C LEU A 192 15.48 3.35 13.47
N ALA A 193 14.87 4.47 13.86
CA ALA A 193 14.53 4.75 15.25
C ALA A 193 13.56 3.73 15.84
N SER A 194 12.70 3.13 15.01
CA SER A 194 11.72 2.11 15.43
C SER A 194 12.33 0.72 15.59
N ILE A 195 13.31 0.35 14.76
CA ILE A 195 13.87 -1.00 14.74
C ILE A 195 15.21 -1.12 15.50
N LEU A 196 15.94 -0.02 15.69
CA LEU A 196 17.21 -0.03 16.40
C LEU A 196 17.02 0.43 17.86
N LYS A 197 17.68 -0.29 18.77
CA LYS A 197 17.66 0.04 20.19
C LYS A 197 19.04 0.60 20.62
N PRO A 198 19.08 1.48 21.61
CA PRO A 198 20.35 1.91 22.19
C PRO A 198 21.20 0.71 22.65
N GLY A 199 22.48 0.75 22.37
CA GLY A 199 23.43 -0.32 22.76
C GLY A 199 23.51 -1.51 21.81
N MET A 200 22.71 -1.57 20.73
CA MET A 200 22.84 -2.63 19.72
C MET A 200 24.23 -2.63 19.10
N THR A 201 24.81 -3.83 19.00
CA THR A 201 26.04 -4.11 18.24
C THR A 201 25.81 -3.90 16.74
N ALA A 202 26.88 -3.85 15.96
CA ALA A 202 26.76 -3.73 14.49
C ALA A 202 26.06 -4.95 13.86
N GLU A 203 26.27 -6.17 14.40
CA GLU A 203 25.54 -7.36 13.96
C GLU A 203 24.04 -7.26 14.25
N GLU A 204 23.65 -6.89 15.47
CA GLU A 204 22.25 -6.71 15.85
C GLU A 204 21.55 -5.66 15.01
N LYS A 205 22.22 -4.52 14.71
CA LYS A 205 21.68 -3.50 13.79
C LYS A 205 21.48 -4.06 12.39
N SER A 206 22.45 -4.80 11.85
CA SER A 206 22.37 -5.42 10.51
C SER A 206 21.22 -6.42 10.43
N LEU A 207 21.07 -7.26 11.46
CA LEU A 207 19.95 -8.21 11.57
C LEU A 207 18.59 -7.53 11.67
N ALA A 208 18.49 -6.44 12.44
CA ALA A 208 17.25 -5.67 12.56
C ALA A 208 16.84 -5.04 11.21
N ILE A 209 17.79 -4.50 10.46
CA ILE A 209 17.56 -3.94 9.11
C ILE A 209 17.15 -5.04 8.12
N TRP A 210 17.88 -6.17 8.10
CA TRP A 210 17.51 -7.32 7.28
C TRP A 210 16.10 -7.82 7.59
N LYS A 211 15.77 -8.02 8.87
CA LYS A 211 14.46 -8.48 9.32
C LYS A 211 13.34 -7.51 8.93
N PHE A 212 13.58 -6.20 9.06
CA PHE A 212 12.64 -5.17 8.63
C PHE A 212 12.29 -5.33 7.13
N LEU A 213 13.28 -5.50 6.26
CA LEU A 213 13.01 -5.66 4.83
C LEU A 213 12.33 -7.00 4.51
N VAL A 214 12.68 -8.10 5.19
CA VAL A 214 11.94 -9.37 5.09
C VAL A 214 10.47 -9.18 5.43
N ASP A 215 10.15 -8.45 6.50
CA ASP A 215 8.78 -8.28 6.98
C ASP A 215 7.95 -7.31 6.15
N TRP A 216 8.56 -6.28 5.55
CA TRP A 216 7.82 -5.15 4.98
C TRP A 216 7.79 -5.12 3.45
N ARG A 217 8.45 -6.01 2.75
CA ARG A 217 8.40 -6.13 1.30
C ARG A 217 7.97 -7.52 0.86
N PHE A 218 7.66 -7.72 -0.41
CA PHE A 218 7.56 -9.03 -1.02
C PHE A 218 8.25 -9.08 -2.39
N HIS A 219 8.62 -10.28 -2.85
CA HIS A 219 9.34 -10.48 -4.09
C HIS A 219 8.39 -10.40 -5.29
N HIS A 220 8.64 -9.46 -6.20
CA HIS A 220 7.99 -9.38 -7.52
C HIS A 220 8.75 -8.42 -8.44
N TYR A 221 8.40 -8.44 -9.75
CA TYR A 221 8.92 -7.47 -10.72
C TYR A 221 8.67 -6.04 -10.24
N PRO A 222 9.72 -5.19 -10.17
CA PRO A 222 9.55 -3.81 -9.68
C PRO A 222 8.72 -2.99 -10.66
N ALA A 223 7.93 -2.04 -10.12
CA ALA A 223 7.15 -1.10 -10.93
C ALA A 223 8.01 0.04 -11.50
N GLU A 224 9.14 0.33 -10.89
CA GLU A 224 10.13 1.33 -11.29
C GLU A 224 11.55 0.82 -11.09
N GLN A 225 12.55 1.59 -11.53
CA GLN A 225 13.96 1.22 -11.44
C GLN A 225 14.81 2.34 -10.84
N GLY A 226 16.03 1.97 -10.45
CA GLY A 226 17.04 2.90 -10.01
C GLY A 226 16.66 3.59 -8.70
N ASP A 227 17.01 4.85 -8.58
CA ASP A 227 16.85 5.62 -7.34
C ASP A 227 15.39 5.74 -6.86
N GLU A 228 14.43 5.49 -7.75
CA GLU A 228 13.00 5.51 -7.40
C GLU A 228 12.64 4.40 -6.41
N VAL A 229 13.08 3.18 -6.65
CA VAL A 229 12.80 2.01 -5.77
C VAL A 229 13.95 1.72 -4.80
N HIS A 230 15.08 2.43 -4.91
CA HIS A 230 16.22 2.30 -3.99
C HIS A 230 16.16 3.29 -2.82
N ASP A 231 15.08 4.06 -2.68
CA ASP A 231 14.76 4.83 -1.47
C ASP A 231 13.88 3.96 -0.55
N PRO A 232 14.30 3.64 0.69
CA PRO A 232 13.56 2.72 1.57
C PRO A 232 12.12 3.16 1.85
N VAL A 233 11.86 4.47 1.91
CA VAL A 233 10.54 5.02 2.21
C VAL A 233 9.60 4.84 1.03
N ARG A 234 10.06 5.15 -0.19
CA ARG A 234 9.30 4.89 -1.42
C ARG A 234 9.08 3.41 -1.64
N PHE A 235 10.15 2.61 -1.46
CA PHE A 235 10.10 1.17 -1.63
C PHE A 235 9.00 0.52 -0.78
N ILE A 236 8.86 0.92 0.46
CA ILE A 236 7.86 0.36 1.39
C ILE A 236 6.48 0.99 1.22
N ASN A 237 6.37 2.33 1.15
CA ASN A 237 5.07 3.01 1.18
C ASN A 237 4.38 3.10 -0.19
N VAL A 238 5.16 3.23 -1.27
CA VAL A 238 4.61 3.47 -2.62
C VAL A 238 4.49 2.17 -3.41
N TYR A 239 5.49 1.28 -3.30
CA TYR A 239 5.59 0.06 -4.10
C TYR A 239 5.32 -1.22 -3.29
N GLY A 240 5.99 -1.43 -2.16
CA GLY A 240 5.82 -2.59 -1.27
C GLY A 240 6.45 -3.89 -1.80
N TYR A 241 7.05 -3.90 -2.99
CA TYR A 241 7.69 -5.07 -3.60
C TYR A 241 8.82 -4.67 -4.54
N GLY A 242 9.68 -5.61 -4.84
CA GLY A 242 10.80 -5.49 -5.77
C GLY A 242 11.61 -6.76 -5.86
N PHE A 243 12.74 -6.69 -6.56
CA PHE A 243 13.70 -7.79 -6.72
C PHE A 243 14.80 -7.78 -5.66
N CYS A 244 15.72 -8.71 -5.83
CA CYS A 244 16.95 -8.81 -5.06
C CYS A 244 17.78 -7.50 -5.09
N ASP A 245 17.91 -6.85 -6.25
CA ASP A 245 18.63 -5.57 -6.38
C ASP A 245 18.00 -4.48 -5.51
N ASP A 246 16.67 -4.36 -5.54
CA ASP A 246 15.94 -3.36 -4.76
C ASP A 246 16.10 -3.64 -3.26
N SER A 247 15.95 -4.90 -2.86
CA SER A 247 16.10 -5.33 -1.46
C SER A 247 17.53 -5.10 -0.94
N ALA A 248 18.55 -5.48 -1.72
CA ALA A 248 19.95 -5.32 -1.34
C ALA A 248 20.35 -3.84 -1.21
N ARG A 249 19.88 -2.98 -2.14
CA ARG A 249 20.20 -1.55 -2.10
C ARG A 249 19.51 -0.83 -0.94
N ASN A 250 18.27 -1.18 -0.66
CA ASN A 250 17.55 -0.61 0.49
C ASN A 250 18.16 -1.10 1.82
N THR A 251 18.67 -2.35 1.88
CA THR A 251 19.46 -2.83 3.03
C THR A 251 20.72 -2.00 3.23
N ALA A 252 21.50 -1.81 2.15
CA ALA A 252 22.73 -1.01 2.21
C ALA A 252 22.45 0.45 2.59
N ALA A 253 21.34 1.03 2.09
CA ALA A 253 20.91 2.38 2.41
C ALA A 253 20.64 2.57 3.91
N LEU A 254 19.78 1.72 4.47
CA LEU A 254 19.45 1.76 5.89
C LEU A 254 20.69 1.49 6.76
N ALA A 255 21.56 0.55 6.34
CA ALA A 255 22.80 0.27 7.06
C ALA A 255 23.74 1.50 7.10
N GLN A 256 23.92 2.21 5.98
CA GLN A 256 24.71 3.45 5.94
C GLN A 256 24.14 4.53 6.84
N LEU A 257 22.84 4.74 6.81
CA LEU A 257 22.16 5.71 7.71
C LEU A 257 22.28 5.30 9.18
N ALA A 258 22.36 3.99 9.48
CA ALA A 258 22.61 3.48 10.82
C ALA A 258 24.07 3.58 11.27
N GLY A 259 24.96 4.18 10.44
CA GLY A 259 26.37 4.34 10.70
C GLY A 259 27.22 3.09 10.41
N LEU A 260 26.68 2.11 9.67
CA LEU A 260 27.42 0.92 9.27
C LEU A 260 28.00 1.11 7.87
N ARG A 261 29.26 0.69 7.68
CA ARG A 261 29.80 0.56 6.33
C ARG A 261 29.10 -0.59 5.62
N SER A 262 28.56 -0.34 4.40
CA SER A 262 27.84 -1.35 3.62
C SER A 262 28.22 -1.30 2.14
N ARG A 263 27.98 -2.40 1.43
CA ARG A 263 28.17 -2.53 -0.01
C ARG A 263 27.12 -3.47 -0.60
N VAL A 264 26.96 -3.44 -1.92
CA VAL A 264 26.08 -4.33 -2.68
C VAL A 264 26.90 -5.20 -3.60
N TRP A 265 26.63 -6.51 -3.60
CA TRP A 265 27.22 -7.48 -4.51
C TRP A 265 26.24 -7.84 -5.64
N GLY A 266 26.70 -7.71 -6.89
CA GLY A 266 26.11 -8.41 -8.02
C GLY A 266 26.70 -9.79 -8.11
N LEU A 267 25.86 -10.81 -8.15
CA LEU A 267 26.20 -12.22 -8.35
C LEU A 267 25.71 -12.69 -9.73
N SER A 268 25.93 -13.95 -10.07
CA SER A 268 25.37 -14.53 -11.30
C SER A 268 23.84 -14.61 -11.25
N GLY A 269 23.17 -13.52 -11.71
CA GLY A 269 21.69 -13.42 -11.73
C GLY A 269 21.04 -13.08 -10.40
N HIS A 270 21.79 -12.63 -9.40
CA HIS A 270 21.29 -12.23 -8.08
C HIS A 270 22.04 -11.03 -7.52
N VAL A 271 21.47 -10.37 -6.50
CA VAL A 271 22.08 -9.21 -5.84
C VAL A 271 21.85 -9.29 -4.34
N VAL A 272 22.89 -9.10 -3.54
CA VAL A 272 22.84 -9.15 -2.08
C VAL A 272 23.56 -7.95 -1.45
N ALA A 273 23.26 -7.67 -0.18
CA ALA A 273 23.94 -6.63 0.59
C ALA A 273 24.98 -7.23 1.54
N GLU A 274 26.00 -6.46 1.83
CA GLU A 274 26.94 -6.74 2.92
C GLU A 274 27.11 -5.54 3.84
N THR A 275 27.27 -5.80 5.13
CA THR A 275 27.68 -4.82 6.13
C THR A 275 29.03 -5.20 6.72
N TYR A 276 29.83 -4.19 7.09
CA TYR A 276 31.18 -4.38 7.64
C TYR A 276 31.21 -4.13 9.14
N TYR A 277 31.59 -5.16 9.90
CA TYR A 277 31.82 -5.06 11.35
C TYR A 277 32.78 -6.17 11.79
N ALA A 278 33.32 -6.06 12.99
CA ALA A 278 34.29 -7.02 13.55
C ALA A 278 35.45 -7.36 12.60
N GLY A 279 35.90 -6.38 11.80
CA GLY A 279 37.04 -6.53 10.88
C GLY A 279 36.74 -7.27 9.57
N ARG A 280 35.49 -7.60 9.26
CA ARG A 280 35.08 -8.36 8.05
C ARG A 280 33.74 -7.95 7.49
N TRP A 281 33.42 -8.42 6.29
CA TRP A 281 32.13 -8.28 5.66
C TRP A 281 31.16 -9.41 6.04
N HIS A 282 29.85 -9.13 6.04
CA HIS A 282 28.80 -10.06 6.40
C HIS A 282 27.62 -9.88 5.44
N MET A 283 27.17 -10.97 4.81
CA MET A 283 26.13 -11.00 3.80
C MET A 283 24.74 -11.09 4.43
N PHE A 284 23.82 -10.28 3.89
CA PHE A 284 22.40 -10.28 4.23
C PHE A 284 21.58 -10.26 2.94
N ASP A 285 20.68 -11.23 2.80
CA ASP A 285 19.79 -11.37 1.66
C ASP A 285 18.33 -11.35 2.12
N PRO A 286 17.66 -10.19 2.10
CA PRO A 286 16.23 -10.12 2.42
C PRO A 286 15.37 -10.76 1.34
N ASP A 287 15.86 -10.91 0.11
CA ASP A 287 15.08 -11.43 -1.01
C ASP A 287 14.83 -12.94 -0.87
N HIS A 288 15.84 -13.69 -0.46
CA HIS A 288 15.74 -15.10 -0.10
C HIS A 288 15.47 -15.34 1.39
N GLU A 289 15.32 -14.27 2.18
CA GLU A 289 15.10 -14.30 3.62
C GLU A 289 16.20 -15.05 4.39
N VAL A 290 17.46 -14.90 3.95
CA VAL A 290 18.59 -15.65 4.50
C VAL A 290 19.79 -14.77 4.88
N TYR A 291 20.56 -15.29 5.80
CA TYR A 291 21.98 -15.10 6.04
C TYR A 291 22.58 -16.43 6.49
N TYR A 292 23.86 -16.66 6.29
CA TYR A 292 24.49 -17.94 6.61
C TYR A 292 25.59 -17.76 7.65
N ARG A 293 25.63 -18.64 8.67
CA ARG A 293 26.65 -18.61 9.69
C ARG A 293 27.75 -19.61 9.37
N THR A 294 29.01 -19.20 9.59
CA THR A 294 30.17 -20.07 9.54
C THR A 294 30.23 -20.97 10.78
N PRO A 295 31.02 -22.05 10.78
CA PRO A 295 31.26 -22.85 11.99
C PRO A 295 31.86 -22.05 13.15
N ALA A 296 32.58 -20.94 12.85
CA ALA A 296 33.11 -20.01 13.86
C ALA A 296 32.03 -19.08 14.46
N GLY A 297 30.77 -19.17 14.00
CA GLY A 297 29.60 -18.45 14.53
C GLY A 297 29.32 -17.09 13.94
N HIS A 298 30.22 -16.50 13.12
CA HIS A 298 29.94 -15.23 12.45
C HIS A 298 29.10 -15.41 11.17
N ILE A 299 28.39 -14.36 10.73
CA ILE A 299 27.68 -14.35 9.45
C ILE A 299 28.72 -14.29 8.32
N ALA A 300 28.61 -15.20 7.36
CA ALA A 300 29.56 -15.32 6.25
C ALA A 300 29.46 -14.14 5.27
N SER A 301 30.57 -13.76 4.68
CA SER A 301 30.64 -12.85 3.53
C SER A 301 30.29 -13.58 2.22
N VAL A 302 30.05 -12.82 1.14
CA VAL A 302 29.92 -13.36 -0.22
C VAL A 302 31.14 -14.17 -0.61
N GLU A 303 32.35 -13.69 -0.28
CA GLU A 303 33.60 -14.38 -0.59
C GLU A 303 33.75 -15.71 0.18
N GLU A 304 33.34 -15.73 1.47
CA GLU A 304 33.32 -16.96 2.26
C GLU A 304 32.30 -17.98 1.75
N LEU A 305 31.11 -17.50 1.28
CA LEU A 305 30.10 -18.36 0.68
C LEU A 305 30.54 -18.92 -0.68
N ALA A 306 31.22 -18.12 -1.51
CA ALA A 306 31.81 -18.58 -2.77
C ALA A 306 32.90 -19.65 -2.52
N ALA A 307 33.71 -19.46 -1.50
CA ALA A 307 34.78 -20.41 -1.12
C ALA A 307 34.24 -21.68 -0.45
N ASN A 308 33.13 -21.59 0.27
CA ASN A 308 32.52 -22.70 0.98
C ASN A 308 30.97 -22.76 0.77
N PRO A 309 30.54 -23.24 -0.40
CA PRO A 309 29.10 -23.32 -0.74
C PRO A 309 28.32 -24.32 0.15
N SER A 310 28.99 -25.16 0.94
CA SER A 310 28.32 -26.05 1.88
C SER A 310 27.58 -25.29 2.96
N LEU A 311 27.96 -24.05 3.27
CA LEU A 311 27.24 -23.17 4.19
C LEU A 311 25.81 -22.86 3.69
N ILE A 312 25.60 -22.80 2.38
CA ILE A 312 24.31 -22.58 1.74
C ILE A 312 23.51 -23.87 1.65
N THR A 313 24.15 -24.98 1.30
CA THR A 313 23.51 -26.28 1.02
C THR A 313 23.25 -27.14 2.25
N GLN A 314 23.38 -26.60 3.47
CA GLN A 314 23.02 -27.29 4.71
C GLN A 314 21.55 -27.75 4.76
N THR A 315 20.68 -27.00 4.11
CA THR A 315 19.27 -27.35 3.90
C THR A 315 19.02 -27.63 2.41
N LYS A 316 17.96 -28.35 2.08
CA LYS A 316 17.56 -28.63 0.70
C LYS A 316 16.96 -27.40 0.02
N THR A 317 16.19 -26.62 0.76
CA THR A 317 15.51 -25.40 0.32
C THR A 317 15.78 -24.26 1.29
N ASP A 318 15.78 -23.03 0.78
CA ASP A 318 15.77 -21.82 1.59
C ASP A 318 14.36 -21.53 2.17
N PRO A 319 14.16 -20.47 3.00
CA PRO A 319 12.88 -20.11 3.57
C PRO A 319 11.76 -19.86 2.55
N ILE A 320 12.10 -19.36 1.34
CA ILE A 320 11.11 -19.12 0.27
C ILE A 320 10.90 -20.33 -0.65
N GLY A 321 11.53 -21.48 -0.37
CA GLY A 321 11.37 -22.73 -1.09
C GLY A 321 12.31 -22.95 -2.28
N SER A 322 13.32 -22.12 -2.49
CA SER A 322 14.29 -22.25 -3.58
C SER A 322 15.30 -23.37 -3.30
N ASP A 323 15.75 -24.07 -4.35
CA ASP A 323 16.81 -25.09 -4.25
C ASP A 323 18.15 -24.46 -3.85
N THR A 324 18.67 -24.82 -2.68
CA THR A 324 19.92 -24.26 -2.13
C THR A 324 21.15 -24.59 -2.96
N ARG A 325 21.14 -25.66 -3.77
CA ARG A 325 22.22 -25.93 -4.73
C ARG A 325 22.21 -24.93 -5.88
N ALA A 326 21.02 -24.52 -6.32
CA ALA A 326 20.89 -23.46 -7.31
C ALA A 326 21.36 -22.12 -6.74
N ILE A 327 20.98 -21.82 -5.49
CA ILE A 327 21.45 -20.61 -4.80
C ILE A 327 22.98 -20.62 -4.65
N ALA A 328 23.59 -21.73 -4.22
CA ALA A 328 25.05 -21.83 -4.08
C ALA A 328 25.80 -21.54 -5.40
N ARG A 329 25.23 -21.93 -6.55
CA ARG A 329 25.82 -21.61 -7.87
C ARG A 329 25.88 -20.11 -8.15
N LEU A 330 24.94 -19.31 -7.64
CA LEU A 330 24.98 -17.85 -7.80
C LEU A 330 26.24 -17.24 -7.20
N TYR A 331 26.73 -17.80 -6.10
CA TYR A 331 27.94 -17.34 -5.40
C TYR A 331 29.23 -17.92 -6.00
N THR A 332 29.20 -19.18 -6.44
CA THR A 332 30.40 -19.89 -6.95
C THR A 332 30.73 -19.55 -8.40
N THR A 333 29.86 -18.91 -9.16
CA THR A 333 30.15 -18.33 -10.48
C THR A 333 30.83 -16.98 -10.28
N THR A 334 32.09 -17.05 -9.81
CA THR A 334 32.84 -15.88 -9.31
C THR A 334 33.23 -14.87 -10.38
N GLU A 335 33.26 -15.25 -11.64
CA GLU A 335 33.49 -14.38 -12.81
C GLU A 335 32.40 -13.31 -12.97
N ASP A 336 31.19 -13.58 -12.50
CA ASP A 336 30.06 -12.63 -12.53
C ASP A 336 30.00 -11.76 -11.26
N ASN A 337 30.75 -12.15 -10.22
CA ASN A 337 30.67 -11.46 -8.93
C ASN A 337 31.37 -10.10 -8.98
N SER A 338 30.64 -9.06 -8.57
CA SER A 338 31.16 -7.69 -8.58
C SER A 338 30.59 -6.84 -7.44
N VAL A 339 31.46 -6.06 -6.81
CA VAL A 339 31.03 -5.06 -5.83
C VAL A 339 30.48 -3.85 -6.57
N ARG A 340 29.30 -3.43 -6.17
CA ARG A 340 28.62 -2.24 -6.71
C ARG A 340 28.56 -1.18 -5.62
N GLU A 341 29.54 -0.27 -5.62
CA GLU A 341 29.47 0.90 -4.74
C GLU A 341 28.58 1.95 -5.41
N ARG A 342 27.47 2.31 -4.76
CA ARG A 342 26.62 3.43 -5.16
C ARG A 342 26.34 4.30 -3.95
N LYS A 343 26.37 5.61 -4.18
CA LYS A 343 25.82 6.55 -3.21
C LYS A 343 24.33 6.32 -3.11
N VAL A 344 23.86 6.06 -1.90
CA VAL A 344 22.44 5.79 -1.66
C VAL A 344 21.70 7.09 -1.45
N SER A 345 20.57 7.24 -2.14
CA SER A 345 19.59 8.27 -1.85
C SER A 345 18.49 7.67 -0.97
N ALA A 346 18.29 8.24 0.21
CA ALA A 346 17.25 7.79 1.16
C ALA A 346 16.64 9.04 1.82
N THR A 347 16.18 9.96 0.98
CA THR A 347 15.76 11.31 1.38
C THR A 347 14.25 11.51 1.36
N HIS A 348 13.51 10.57 0.79
CA HIS A 348 12.06 10.67 0.70
C HIS A 348 11.40 10.66 2.08
N LYS A 349 10.32 11.41 2.24
CA LYS A 349 9.54 11.51 3.49
C LYS A 349 8.06 11.47 3.17
N MET A 350 7.31 10.69 3.96
CA MET A 350 5.84 10.62 3.87
C MET A 350 5.22 11.81 4.62
N ARG A 351 5.36 13.00 4.05
CA ARG A 351 4.82 14.23 4.63
C ARG A 351 3.43 14.51 4.06
N LEU A 352 2.39 13.98 4.72
CA LEU A 352 0.98 14.13 4.33
C LEU A 352 0.42 15.45 4.86
N VAL A 353 0.58 16.53 4.11
CA VAL A 353 0.04 17.84 4.51
C VAL A 353 -1.43 17.93 4.12
N LEU A 354 -2.32 17.99 5.11
CA LEU A 354 -3.73 18.24 4.93
C LEU A 354 -4.07 19.70 5.29
N HIS A 355 -4.51 20.46 4.29
CA HIS A 355 -4.99 21.82 4.47
C HIS A 355 -6.41 21.80 5.10
N PRO A 356 -6.92 22.94 5.58
CA PRO A 356 -8.28 23.06 6.07
C PRO A 356 -9.31 22.49 5.09
N GLY A 357 -10.12 21.54 5.58
CA GLY A 357 -11.17 20.88 4.78
C GLY A 357 -10.68 19.79 3.82
N ASP A 358 -9.38 19.46 3.80
CA ASP A 358 -8.87 18.36 2.98
C ASP A 358 -9.42 17.01 3.48
N GLU A 359 -9.75 16.13 2.52
CA GLU A 359 -10.09 14.74 2.77
C GLU A 359 -9.09 13.83 2.04
N LEU A 360 -8.41 12.96 2.80
CA LEU A 360 -7.52 11.93 2.31
C LEU A 360 -8.20 10.58 2.45
N VAL A 361 -8.33 9.84 1.35
CA VAL A 361 -8.93 8.50 1.30
C VAL A 361 -7.90 7.50 0.80
N TYR A 362 -7.63 6.46 1.56
CA TYR A 362 -6.98 5.24 1.10
C TYR A 362 -8.06 4.20 0.79
N ASP A 363 -8.25 3.84 -0.48
CA ASP A 363 -9.20 2.82 -0.89
C ASP A 363 -8.47 1.51 -1.20
N PHE A 364 -8.60 0.53 -0.28
CA PHE A 364 -7.92 -0.77 -0.37
C PHE A 364 -8.55 -1.70 -1.42
N GLN A 365 -9.70 -1.33 -1.99
CA GLN A 365 -10.41 -2.12 -2.99
C GLN A 365 -10.34 -1.53 -4.39
N ASN A 366 -9.89 -0.27 -4.51
CA ASN A 366 -9.71 0.39 -5.78
C ASN A 366 -8.30 0.15 -6.31
N HIS A 367 -8.21 -0.48 -7.49
CA HIS A 367 -6.97 -0.80 -8.20
C HIS A 367 -7.03 -0.35 -9.66
N ASP A 368 -7.94 0.58 -10.00
CA ASP A 368 -8.26 0.95 -11.38
C ASP A 368 -7.14 1.74 -12.06
N LYS A 369 -6.34 2.46 -11.27
CA LYS A 369 -5.24 3.29 -11.76
C LYS A 369 -3.92 2.80 -11.17
N ILE A 370 -2.94 2.57 -12.03
CA ILE A 370 -1.57 2.28 -11.61
C ILE A 370 -0.61 3.04 -12.52
N HIS A 371 0.52 3.42 -11.97
CA HIS A 371 1.55 4.17 -12.70
C HIS A 371 2.10 3.36 -13.87
N ARG A 372 2.41 2.09 -13.64
CA ARG A 372 2.82 1.12 -14.67
C ARG A 372 2.11 -0.20 -14.50
N THR A 373 1.68 -0.79 -15.62
CA THR A 373 1.00 -2.10 -15.66
C THR A 373 1.94 -3.25 -15.93
N THR A 374 3.12 -2.96 -16.51
CA THR A 374 4.10 -3.97 -16.92
C THR A 374 5.52 -3.51 -16.62
N PHE A 375 6.40 -4.49 -16.42
CA PHE A 375 7.84 -4.33 -16.38
C PHE A 375 8.46 -5.34 -17.35
N ASN A 376 9.21 -4.86 -18.37
CA ASN A 376 9.75 -5.70 -19.45
C ASN A 376 8.69 -6.67 -20.02
N ASP A 377 7.53 -6.10 -20.41
CA ASP A 377 6.34 -6.82 -20.95
C ASP A 377 5.69 -7.85 -20.00
N ARG A 378 6.11 -7.91 -18.76
CA ARG A 378 5.50 -8.78 -17.75
C ARG A 378 4.52 -7.99 -16.89
N PRO A 379 3.31 -8.53 -16.63
CA PRO A 379 2.32 -7.85 -15.82
C PRO A 379 2.81 -7.68 -14.38
N LEU A 380 2.58 -6.50 -13.80
CA LEU A 380 2.81 -6.24 -12.39
C LEU A 380 1.68 -6.81 -11.53
N PRO A 381 1.94 -7.12 -10.25
CA PRO A 381 0.89 -7.60 -9.35
C PRO A 381 -0.16 -6.50 -9.13
N PRO A 382 -1.45 -6.86 -9.04
CA PRO A 382 -2.52 -5.92 -8.70
C PRO A 382 -2.53 -5.62 -7.19
N SER A 383 -1.40 -5.19 -6.64
CA SER A 383 -1.20 -5.04 -5.19
C SER A 383 -1.16 -3.60 -4.72
N PHE A 384 -1.38 -2.65 -5.63
CA PHE A 384 -1.48 -1.24 -5.28
C PHE A 384 -2.92 -0.88 -4.91
N GLY A 385 -3.06 -0.03 -3.88
CA GLY A 385 -4.29 0.68 -3.63
C GLY A 385 -4.29 2.04 -4.32
N ASN A 386 -5.47 2.57 -4.65
CA ASN A 386 -5.63 3.92 -5.11
C ASN A 386 -6.17 4.81 -4.00
N GLY A 387 -5.42 5.86 -3.69
CA GLY A 387 -5.86 6.89 -2.78
C GLY A 387 -6.32 8.14 -3.52
N THR A 388 -7.08 8.96 -2.81
CA THR A 388 -7.56 10.24 -3.31
C THR A 388 -7.36 11.31 -2.24
N LEU A 389 -6.79 12.45 -2.63
CA LEU A 389 -6.84 13.68 -1.85
C LEU A 389 -7.86 14.62 -2.51
N THR A 390 -8.86 15.06 -1.76
CA THR A 390 -9.77 16.13 -2.16
C THR A 390 -9.40 17.39 -1.41
N ARG A 391 -9.18 18.48 -2.14
CA ARG A 391 -8.75 19.79 -1.63
C ARG A 391 -9.52 20.89 -2.30
N SER A 392 -9.82 21.95 -1.58
CA SER A 392 -10.36 23.18 -2.14
C SER A 392 -9.25 24.21 -2.37
N LEU A 393 -8.96 24.54 -3.61
CA LEU A 393 -7.99 25.56 -3.96
C LEU A 393 -8.63 26.95 -3.90
N SER A 394 -7.98 27.88 -3.18
CA SER A 394 -8.44 29.28 -3.09
C SER A 394 -7.72 30.12 -4.13
N LEU A 395 -8.45 30.70 -5.06
CA LEU A 395 -7.94 31.64 -6.06
C LEU A 395 -8.33 33.06 -5.68
N THR A 396 -7.34 33.93 -5.54
CA THR A 396 -7.51 35.37 -5.23
C THR A 396 -7.18 36.26 -6.41
N ASP A 397 -6.26 35.84 -7.27
CA ASP A 397 -5.65 36.66 -8.29
C ASP A 397 -6.07 36.26 -9.70
N HIS A 398 -5.79 37.15 -10.66
CA HIS A 398 -6.01 36.94 -12.09
C HIS A 398 -5.18 35.76 -12.62
N GLU A 399 -3.94 35.67 -12.18
CA GLU A 399 -3.01 34.57 -12.45
C GLU A 399 -2.55 33.98 -11.13
N CYS A 400 -2.71 32.67 -10.98
CA CYS A 400 -2.33 31.93 -9.79
C CYS A 400 -1.48 30.73 -10.19
N THR A 401 -0.25 30.68 -9.65
CA THR A 401 0.62 29.50 -9.77
C THR A 401 0.78 28.85 -8.41
N MET A 402 0.59 27.54 -8.35
CA MET A 402 0.70 26.76 -7.10
C MET A 402 1.41 25.44 -7.34
N SER A 403 2.26 25.03 -6.38
CA SER A 403 2.87 23.71 -6.36
C SER A 403 1.93 22.71 -5.70
N ILE A 404 1.68 21.62 -6.41
CA ILE A 404 0.99 20.43 -5.88
C ILE A 404 2.06 19.38 -5.63
N GLU A 405 2.31 19.10 -4.36
CA GLU A 405 3.29 18.12 -3.91
C GLU A 405 2.59 17.04 -3.07
N TRP A 406 2.92 15.77 -3.32
CA TRP A 406 2.36 14.64 -2.62
C TRP A 406 3.40 13.53 -2.44
N PRO A 407 3.47 12.85 -1.28
CA PRO A 407 4.53 11.87 -1.02
C PRO A 407 4.34 10.52 -1.73
N TYR A 408 3.23 10.32 -2.42
CA TYR A 408 2.95 9.15 -3.26
C TYR A 408 3.02 9.52 -4.74
N VAL A 409 3.17 8.51 -5.60
CA VAL A 409 3.10 8.72 -7.07
C VAL A 409 1.72 9.25 -7.45
N ILE A 410 1.71 10.41 -8.07
CA ILE A 410 0.51 11.06 -8.58
C ILE A 410 0.09 10.37 -9.88
N LEU A 411 -1.13 9.83 -9.91
CA LEU A 411 -1.69 9.12 -11.06
C LEU A 411 -2.57 10.00 -11.94
N ASP A 412 -3.28 10.94 -11.30
CA ASP A 412 -4.15 11.91 -11.96
C ASP A 412 -4.37 13.10 -11.04
N ALA A 413 -4.65 14.26 -11.62
CA ALA A 413 -5.28 15.36 -10.90
C ALA A 413 -6.37 15.95 -11.78
N SER A 414 -7.51 16.24 -11.16
CA SER A 414 -8.64 16.86 -11.84
C SER A 414 -9.16 18.05 -11.06
N LEU A 415 -9.49 19.11 -11.81
CA LEU A 415 -10.14 20.30 -11.28
C LEU A 415 -11.52 20.43 -11.91
N GLN A 416 -12.46 20.95 -11.12
CA GLN A 416 -13.79 21.27 -11.59
C GLN A 416 -14.00 22.78 -11.52
N TRP A 417 -14.22 23.40 -12.68
CA TRP A 417 -14.54 24.82 -12.77
C TRP A 417 -16.01 24.99 -13.12
N PRO A 418 -16.79 25.76 -12.34
CA PRO A 418 -18.21 26.00 -12.66
C PRO A 418 -18.35 26.70 -14.02
N ALA A 419 -19.24 26.20 -14.87
CA ALA A 419 -19.54 26.81 -16.16
C ALA A 419 -20.60 27.91 -15.96
N HIS A 420 -20.17 29.16 -15.99
CA HIS A 420 -21.06 30.32 -16.02
C HIS A 420 -21.02 30.92 -17.42
N ASP A 421 -22.18 31.07 -18.05
CA ASP A 421 -22.29 31.54 -19.46
C ASP A 421 -21.74 32.97 -19.68
N ALA A 422 -21.55 33.74 -18.61
CA ALA A 422 -21.09 35.13 -18.66
C ALA A 422 -19.56 35.30 -18.45
N GLU A 423 -18.84 34.24 -18.10
CA GLU A 423 -17.40 34.33 -17.81
C GLU A 423 -16.58 33.53 -18.82
N PRO A 424 -15.47 34.11 -19.36
CA PRO A 424 -14.56 33.36 -20.20
C PRO A 424 -13.89 32.22 -19.41
N LEU A 425 -13.66 31.10 -20.10
CA LEU A 425 -13.00 29.93 -19.52
C LEU A 425 -11.55 30.26 -19.16
N PRO A 426 -11.09 29.98 -17.93
CA PRO A 426 -9.68 30.12 -17.58
C PRO A 426 -8.77 29.21 -18.41
N LYS A 427 -7.54 29.62 -18.59
CA LYS A 427 -6.47 28.76 -19.10
C LYS A 427 -5.82 28.01 -17.95
N PHE A 428 -5.56 26.73 -18.19
CA PHE A 428 -4.90 25.84 -17.24
C PHE A 428 -3.62 25.32 -17.87
N ALA A 429 -2.51 25.47 -17.16
CA ALA A 429 -1.23 24.98 -17.62
C ALA A 429 -0.47 24.31 -16.48
N VAL A 430 0.42 23.39 -16.80
CA VAL A 430 1.20 22.61 -15.83
C VAL A 430 2.68 22.60 -16.18
N SER A 431 3.52 22.49 -15.15
CA SER A 431 4.97 22.43 -15.29
C SER A 431 5.57 21.47 -14.27
N LEU A 432 6.72 20.87 -14.58
CA LEU A 432 7.52 20.12 -13.59
C LEU A 432 8.49 21.02 -12.82
N GLU A 433 8.89 22.13 -13.41
CA GLU A 433 9.99 22.99 -12.95
C GLU A 433 9.53 24.40 -12.56
N GLY A 434 8.22 24.70 -12.73
CA GLY A 434 7.65 26.01 -12.45
C GLY A 434 8.02 27.11 -13.46
N THR A 435 8.64 26.75 -14.58
CA THR A 435 9.11 27.71 -15.60
C THR A 435 8.49 27.50 -16.99
N ASN A 436 8.49 26.27 -17.46
CA ASN A 436 7.91 25.92 -18.77
C ASN A 436 6.54 25.29 -18.55
N PHE A 437 5.48 26.05 -18.78
CA PHE A 437 4.10 25.60 -18.60
C PHE A 437 3.51 25.09 -19.92
N GLU A 438 2.94 23.89 -19.86
CA GLU A 438 2.24 23.23 -20.96
C GLU A 438 0.73 23.37 -20.72
N GLU A 439 0.00 23.91 -21.70
CA GLU A 439 -1.45 24.10 -21.60
C GLU A 439 -2.18 22.75 -21.57
N ILE A 440 -3.15 22.61 -20.69
CA ILE A 440 -3.95 21.40 -20.52
C ILE A 440 -5.34 21.62 -21.11
N PRO A 441 -5.84 20.69 -21.95
CA PRO A 441 -7.16 20.79 -22.53
C PRO A 441 -8.26 20.70 -21.49
N VAL A 442 -9.32 21.48 -21.70
CA VAL A 442 -10.49 21.56 -20.83
C VAL A 442 -11.68 20.94 -21.53
N THR A 443 -12.44 20.11 -20.79
CA THR A 443 -13.63 19.46 -21.31
C THR A 443 -14.87 19.93 -20.56
N ARG A 444 -15.91 20.38 -21.26
CA ARG A 444 -17.20 20.73 -20.63
C ARG A 444 -17.99 19.45 -20.32
N GLN A 445 -18.45 19.32 -19.07
CA GLN A 445 -19.31 18.25 -18.60
C GLN A 445 -20.53 18.86 -17.87
N GLY A 446 -21.60 19.07 -18.58
CA GLY A 446 -22.81 19.73 -18.06
C GLY A 446 -22.53 21.17 -17.58
N GLN A 447 -22.71 21.40 -16.28
CA GLN A 447 -22.53 22.71 -15.63
C GLN A 447 -21.11 22.95 -15.09
N VAL A 448 -20.14 22.09 -15.45
CA VAL A 448 -18.75 22.26 -15.06
C VAL A 448 -17.79 22.04 -16.22
N TYR A 449 -16.68 22.72 -16.18
CA TYR A 449 -15.50 22.40 -16.98
C TYR A 449 -14.58 21.52 -16.15
N VAL A 450 -14.09 20.44 -16.75
CA VAL A 450 -13.17 19.48 -16.11
C VAL A 450 -11.83 19.56 -16.78
N VAL A 451 -10.80 19.78 -15.99
CA VAL A 451 -9.39 19.72 -16.38
C VAL A 451 -8.82 18.42 -15.83
N ARG A 452 -8.11 17.64 -16.66
CA ARG A 452 -7.44 16.39 -16.22
C ARG A 452 -6.02 16.37 -16.73
N ILE A 453 -5.09 16.02 -15.85
CA ILE A 453 -3.67 15.98 -16.19
C ILE A 453 -3.09 14.56 -16.30
N ALA A 454 -3.91 13.51 -16.23
CA ALA A 454 -3.45 12.12 -16.29
C ALA A 454 -2.59 11.83 -17.52
N GLU A 455 -3.01 12.26 -18.72
CA GLU A 455 -2.26 12.02 -19.95
C GLU A 455 -0.94 12.79 -19.97
N TRP A 456 -0.93 14.02 -19.43
CA TRP A 456 0.30 14.80 -19.29
C TRP A 456 1.28 14.10 -18.31
N LEU A 457 0.81 13.60 -17.16
CA LEU A 457 1.64 12.84 -16.21
C LEU A 457 2.24 11.61 -16.89
N LYS A 458 1.43 10.83 -17.61
CA LYS A 458 1.89 9.64 -18.34
C LYS A 458 2.94 9.98 -19.41
N SER A 459 2.79 11.11 -20.10
CA SER A 459 3.73 11.55 -21.14
C SER A 459 5.16 11.79 -20.62
N LYS A 460 5.32 12.02 -19.31
CA LYS A 460 6.64 12.20 -18.70
C LYS A 460 7.42 10.90 -18.48
N GLY A 461 6.75 9.73 -18.56
CA GLY A 461 7.40 8.40 -18.55
C GLY A 461 8.12 8.04 -17.25
N LYS A 462 7.89 8.77 -16.16
CA LYS A 462 8.48 8.56 -14.83
C LYS A 462 7.47 8.80 -13.72
N ALA A 463 7.74 8.25 -12.52
CA ALA A 463 6.97 8.55 -11.32
C ALA A 463 7.08 10.04 -10.95
N LEU A 464 5.95 10.68 -10.68
CA LEU A 464 5.88 12.08 -10.32
C LEU A 464 5.21 12.25 -8.96
N TYR A 465 5.81 13.10 -8.14
CA TYR A 465 5.38 13.44 -6.77
C TYR A 465 5.02 14.92 -6.65
N ARG A 466 5.29 15.70 -7.70
CA ARG A 466 5.07 17.14 -7.74
C ARG A 466 4.81 17.60 -9.17
N PHE A 467 3.96 18.62 -9.30
CA PHE A 467 3.83 19.48 -10.48
C PHE A 467 3.39 20.87 -10.03
N ASP A 468 3.66 21.86 -10.86
CA ASP A 468 3.18 23.22 -10.67
C ASP A 468 1.98 23.45 -11.60
N LEU A 469 0.89 23.99 -11.05
CA LEU A 469 -0.36 24.31 -11.74
C LEU A 469 -0.48 25.83 -11.86
N GLN A 470 -0.69 26.33 -13.08
CA GLN A 470 -1.00 27.71 -13.36
C GLN A 470 -2.44 27.84 -13.86
N ILE A 471 -3.18 28.80 -13.31
CA ILE A 471 -4.55 29.14 -13.71
C ILE A 471 -4.58 30.62 -14.05
N THR A 472 -4.91 30.96 -15.31
CA THR A 472 -4.99 32.34 -15.81
C THR A 472 -6.42 32.67 -16.22
N ARG A 473 -6.98 33.79 -15.70
CA ARG A 473 -8.33 34.28 -15.98
C ARG A 473 -8.25 35.57 -16.83
N ASP A 474 -9.10 35.72 -17.81
CA ASP A 474 -9.10 36.90 -18.70
C ASP A 474 -9.69 38.17 -18.07
N SER A 475 -10.45 38.06 -17.00
CA SER A 475 -10.99 39.21 -16.29
C SER A 475 -10.75 39.09 -14.78
N ALA A 476 -10.39 40.20 -14.15
CA ALA A 476 -10.32 40.34 -12.70
C ALA A 476 -11.75 40.28 -12.10
N GLY A 477 -12.33 39.09 -12.09
CA GLY A 477 -13.52 38.82 -11.26
C GLY A 477 -13.13 39.03 -9.80
N SER A 478 -13.64 40.08 -9.19
CA SER A 478 -13.32 40.52 -7.83
C SER A 478 -13.92 39.56 -6.79
N GLY A 479 -13.33 38.39 -6.63
CA GLY A 479 -13.79 37.47 -5.59
C GLY A 479 -12.88 36.26 -5.41
N ARG A 480 -12.67 35.91 -4.12
CA ARG A 480 -12.04 34.64 -3.74
C ARG A 480 -12.89 33.48 -4.27
N ARG A 481 -12.30 32.63 -5.10
CA ARG A 481 -12.97 31.45 -5.66
C ARG A 481 -12.39 30.19 -5.05
N GLN A 482 -13.28 29.25 -4.69
CA GLN A 482 -12.90 27.92 -4.25
C GLN A 482 -13.09 26.94 -5.42
N ILE A 483 -12.05 26.16 -5.73
CA ILE A 483 -12.07 25.18 -6.81
C ILE A 483 -11.67 23.83 -6.26
N PRO A 484 -12.56 22.82 -6.38
CA PRO A 484 -12.22 21.48 -5.95
C PRO A 484 -11.13 20.87 -6.84
N LEU A 485 -10.01 20.48 -6.21
CA LEU A 485 -8.96 19.64 -6.75
C LEU A 485 -9.14 18.23 -6.20
N LYS A 486 -9.17 17.26 -7.10
CA LYS A 486 -9.08 15.84 -6.77
C LYS A 486 -7.76 15.31 -7.29
N LEU A 487 -6.92 14.77 -6.39
CA LEU A 487 -5.64 14.16 -6.69
C LEU A 487 -5.74 12.65 -6.45
N ASP A 488 -5.53 11.83 -7.48
CA ASP A 488 -5.48 10.37 -7.34
C ASP A 488 -4.00 9.92 -7.26
N PHE A 489 -3.70 9.00 -6.36
CA PHE A 489 -2.34 8.52 -6.12
C PHE A 489 -2.30 7.00 -5.88
N GLN A 490 -1.10 6.41 -6.03
CA GLN A 490 -0.84 5.01 -5.79
C GLN A 490 -0.17 4.82 -4.41
N PHE A 491 -0.60 3.80 -3.66
CA PHE A 491 0.03 3.44 -2.39
C PHE A 491 0.20 1.93 -2.23
N ALA A 492 1.15 1.52 -1.39
CA ALA A 492 1.32 0.13 -0.98
C ALA A 492 0.38 -0.18 0.21
N PRO A 493 -0.64 -1.03 0.05
CA PRO A 493 -1.63 -1.27 1.10
C PRO A 493 -1.02 -1.79 2.41
N ARG A 494 0.11 -2.50 2.34
CA ARG A 494 0.80 -3.05 3.52
C ARG A 494 1.31 -1.95 4.46
N ALA A 495 1.74 -0.82 3.93
CA ALA A 495 2.30 0.29 4.70
C ALA A 495 1.23 1.21 5.32
N VAL A 496 -0.05 1.10 4.91
CA VAL A 496 -1.13 1.93 5.43
C VAL A 496 -1.80 1.24 6.62
N PRO A 497 -1.96 1.92 7.77
CA PRO A 497 -2.65 1.39 8.94
C PRO A 497 -4.07 0.93 8.62
N ARG A 498 -4.42 -0.25 9.09
CA ARG A 498 -5.72 -0.89 8.79
C ARG A 498 -6.20 -1.74 9.95
N VAL A 499 -7.51 -1.96 10.05
CA VAL A 499 -8.11 -2.83 11.05
C VAL A 499 -7.64 -4.27 10.83
N GLN A 500 -7.29 -4.97 11.91
CA GLN A 500 -6.86 -6.36 11.91
C GLN A 500 -7.95 -7.23 12.53
N ALA A 501 -8.03 -8.50 12.11
CA ALA A 501 -9.02 -9.44 12.64
C ALA A 501 -8.93 -9.64 14.16
N THR A 502 -7.74 -9.47 14.74
CA THR A 502 -7.48 -9.52 16.18
C THR A 502 -7.77 -8.22 16.92
N GLY A 503 -8.29 -7.21 16.23
CA GLY A 503 -8.40 -5.85 16.71
C GLY A 503 -7.11 -5.05 16.46
N SER A 504 -7.21 -3.72 16.58
CA SER A 504 -6.07 -2.81 16.35
C SER A 504 -6.04 -1.71 17.40
N SER A 505 -4.85 -1.43 17.91
CA SER A 505 -4.54 -0.25 18.71
C SER A 505 -3.85 0.78 17.79
N PHE A 506 -4.51 1.88 17.53
CA PHE A 506 -4.01 2.95 16.66
C PHE A 506 -3.38 4.05 17.49
N GLN A 507 -2.28 4.59 17.00
CA GLN A 507 -1.62 5.78 17.54
C GLN A 507 -1.66 6.86 16.48
N LEU A 508 -2.23 8.01 16.83
CA LEU A 508 -2.25 9.19 15.98
C LEU A 508 -1.43 10.30 16.63
N LYS A 509 -0.53 10.90 15.88
CA LYS A 509 0.13 12.16 16.21
C LYS A 509 -0.21 13.18 15.14
N VAL A 510 -0.56 14.40 15.54
CA VAL A 510 -0.87 15.49 14.64
C VAL A 510 0.05 16.65 14.92
N GLU A 511 0.73 17.13 13.90
CA GLU A 511 1.62 18.27 13.95
C GLU A 511 1.07 19.37 13.03
N SER A 512 1.27 20.63 13.38
CA SER A 512 1.00 21.72 12.45
C SER A 512 1.99 21.69 11.29
N ALA A 513 1.51 21.90 10.06
CA ALA A 513 2.35 21.88 8.87
C ALA A 513 3.45 22.94 8.85
N ASN A 514 3.30 24.02 9.62
CA ASN A 514 4.29 25.10 9.75
C ASN A 514 5.30 24.87 10.90
N GLY A 515 5.23 23.72 11.60
CA GLY A 515 6.11 23.35 12.70
C GLY A 515 5.86 24.09 14.02
N ARG A 516 4.79 24.89 14.12
CA ARG A 516 4.38 25.55 15.38
C ARG A 516 3.47 24.62 16.19
N ALA A 517 3.24 24.97 17.46
CA ALA A 517 2.22 24.30 18.26
C ALA A 517 0.83 24.43 17.59
N LEU A 518 -0.01 23.41 17.71
CA LEU A 518 -1.41 23.51 17.29
C LEU A 518 -2.11 24.59 18.12
N PRO A 519 -3.04 25.38 17.52
CA PRO A 519 -3.84 26.36 18.25
C PRO A 519 -4.63 25.73 19.40
N ALA A 520 -4.91 26.48 20.45
CA ALA A 520 -5.67 25.98 21.60
C ALA A 520 -7.14 25.68 21.23
N ASP A 521 -7.66 26.33 20.21
CA ASP A 521 -9.00 26.18 19.63
C ASP A 521 -9.00 25.31 18.35
N TRP A 522 -7.96 24.51 18.14
CA TRP A 522 -7.87 23.61 16.99
C TRP A 522 -9.02 22.59 17.00
N ASP A 523 -9.80 22.57 15.90
CA ASP A 523 -11.02 21.76 15.78
C ASP A 523 -10.77 20.28 15.42
N GLY A 524 -9.52 19.92 15.14
CA GLY A 524 -9.10 18.54 15.08
C GLY A 524 -9.03 17.91 13.70
N VAL A 525 -8.95 16.58 13.74
CA VAL A 525 -9.03 15.69 12.58
C VAL A 525 -10.05 14.60 12.86
N GLU A 526 -10.71 14.12 11.79
CA GLU A 526 -11.56 12.93 11.84
C GLU A 526 -10.87 11.76 11.13
N ILE A 527 -10.84 10.60 11.78
CA ILE A 527 -10.36 9.34 11.20
C ILE A 527 -11.54 8.40 11.03
N VAL A 528 -11.73 7.85 9.83
CA VAL A 528 -12.79 6.87 9.55
C VAL A 528 -12.16 5.58 9.04
N HIS A 529 -12.44 4.48 9.73
CA HIS A 529 -12.08 3.14 9.29
C HIS A 529 -13.32 2.42 8.78
N GLU A 530 -13.23 1.85 7.58
CA GLU A 530 -14.29 1.07 6.98
C GLU A 530 -13.77 -0.32 6.62
N TRP A 531 -14.46 -1.36 7.10
CA TRP A 531 -14.12 -2.74 6.79
C TRP A 531 -15.36 -3.63 6.70
N GLN A 532 -15.18 -4.83 6.22
CA GLN A 532 -16.24 -5.85 6.09
C GLN A 532 -15.82 -7.14 6.77
N GLU A 533 -16.79 -7.80 7.37
CA GLU A 533 -16.67 -9.17 7.86
C GLU A 533 -17.62 -10.07 7.09
N PRO A 534 -17.19 -11.26 6.62
CA PRO A 534 -18.09 -12.24 6.03
C PRO A 534 -19.02 -12.77 7.12
N ILE A 535 -20.31 -12.88 6.81
CA ILE A 535 -21.24 -13.64 7.66
C ILE A 535 -20.99 -15.11 7.32
N THR A 536 -20.38 -15.84 8.25
CA THR A 536 -20.20 -17.28 8.10
C THR A 536 -21.55 -17.97 8.32
N PRO A 537 -22.02 -18.84 7.39
CA PRO A 537 -23.28 -19.55 7.52
C PRO A 537 -23.35 -20.47 8.73
#